data_9f246db883dd4a39f50251855828d036
#
_entry.id   9f246db883dd4a39f50251855828d036
#
_cell.length_a   1.000
_cell.length_b   1.000
_cell.length_c   1.000
_cell.angle_alpha   90.00
_cell.angle_beta   90.00
_cell.angle_gamma   90.00
#
_symmetry.space_group_name_H-M   'P 1'
#
loop_
_entity.id
_entity.type
_entity.pdbx_description
1 polymer ?
#
loop_
_entity_poly.entity_id
_entity_poly.type
_entity_poly.pdbx_seq_one_letter_code
_entity_poly.pdbx_strand_id
1 'polypeptide(L)'
;MRELTFEDARAASMGGLVFGAGGGGLERGLEAARTVFQVGSPVLVTLDELEGDDQVMIMTGVGAPGTQQQLVWPRDGLRALELACEAWEGHGAIVGTMTAHPGAFMAGTWLVNALDPHLAVIDCNANGRGHPTVAMGGMGLAGRTDINVVQAAVGGVEDHHGHIEIVARGPIGVVSDILHHASAATGGVLLASRGPFPVDFLREHGAVGAVSACIRLGEAMLQAEGEGGEAMIGAIKDTLGGRELGRGPLRSANVAVRENWDVGTLEVDSGSQLVIHVCNEYMAADIDGKRVATYPDLIVTLAESDGMPTPAAHREPGERIVVLAVPRDKIPLGAGVREAAVYRDPERLLGIELVAHAGAS
;
A
#
# COMPACT_ATOMS: atom_id res chain seq x y z
N MET A 1 9.42 -4.96 21.26
CA MET A 1 8.78 -3.65 21.48
C MET A 1 9.81 -2.54 21.34
N ARG A 2 9.57 -1.52 20.52
CA ARG A 2 10.49 -0.42 20.23
C ARG A 2 9.71 0.89 20.06
N GLU A 3 10.07 1.93 20.79
CA GLU A 3 9.57 3.29 20.55
C GLU A 3 10.06 3.77 19.18
N LEU A 4 9.15 4.31 18.38
CA LEU A 4 9.45 4.86 17.07
C LEU A 4 9.87 6.34 17.21
N THR A 5 10.77 6.76 16.34
CA THR A 5 11.24 8.14 16.23
C THR A 5 10.70 8.80 14.96
N PHE A 6 10.82 10.11 14.86
CA PHE A 6 10.51 10.80 13.61
C PHE A 6 11.39 10.34 12.43
N GLU A 7 12.66 9.99 12.70
CA GLU A 7 13.55 9.45 11.68
C GLU A 7 13.10 8.05 11.20
N ASP A 8 12.56 7.21 12.10
CA ASP A 8 11.92 5.95 11.71
C ASP A 8 10.72 6.19 10.79
N ALA A 9 9.91 7.19 11.09
CA ALA A 9 8.75 7.54 10.25
C ALA A 9 9.18 8.11 8.90
N ARG A 10 10.23 8.91 8.87
CA ARG A 10 10.84 9.41 7.64
C ARG A 10 11.36 8.25 6.78
N ALA A 11 12.08 7.33 7.38
CA ALA A 11 12.56 6.12 6.72
C ALA A 11 11.39 5.24 6.24
N ALA A 12 10.37 5.01 7.09
CA ALA A 12 9.18 4.26 6.71
C ALA A 12 8.45 4.86 5.49
N SER A 13 8.36 6.20 5.42
CA SER A 13 7.76 6.91 4.28
C SER A 13 8.59 6.76 3.01
N MET A 14 9.93 6.86 3.09
CA MET A 14 10.84 6.66 1.96
C MET A 14 10.77 5.23 1.43
N GLY A 15 10.92 4.23 2.29
CA GLY A 15 10.81 2.83 1.89
C GLY A 15 9.41 2.45 1.44
N GLY A 16 8.39 2.97 2.13
CA GLY A 16 6.99 2.80 1.77
C GLY A 16 6.67 3.32 0.37
N LEU A 17 7.30 4.41 -0.05
CA LEU A 17 7.16 4.95 -1.41
C LEU A 17 7.61 3.94 -2.48
N VAL A 18 8.69 3.18 -2.23
CA VAL A 18 9.16 2.13 -3.15
C VAL A 18 8.22 0.94 -3.17
N PHE A 19 7.84 0.41 -2.00
CA PHE A 19 6.90 -0.72 -1.91
C PHE A 19 5.50 -0.38 -2.43
N GLY A 20 5.09 0.89 -2.34
CA GLY A 20 3.85 1.42 -2.88
C GLY A 20 3.98 1.94 -4.32
N ALA A 21 5.06 1.59 -5.05
CA ALA A 21 5.29 1.98 -6.45
C ALA A 21 5.10 3.49 -6.72
N GLY A 22 5.53 4.34 -5.79
CA GLY A 22 5.41 5.81 -5.85
C GLY A 22 4.13 6.35 -5.22
N GLY A 23 3.24 5.51 -4.72
CA GLY A 23 1.94 5.92 -4.18
C GLY A 23 2.02 6.72 -2.88
N GLY A 24 1.08 7.65 -2.70
CA GLY A 24 0.86 8.44 -1.48
C GLY A 24 1.55 9.81 -1.44
N GLY A 25 2.57 10.06 -2.24
CA GLY A 25 3.32 11.33 -2.27
C GLY A 25 4.18 11.54 -1.01
N LEU A 26 5.50 11.65 -1.19
CA LEU A 26 6.46 11.70 -0.06
C LEU A 26 6.23 12.90 0.86
N GLU A 27 6.04 14.11 0.29
CA GLU A 27 5.87 15.33 1.08
C GLU A 27 4.68 15.26 2.03
N ARG A 28 3.54 14.77 1.55
CA ARG A 28 2.34 14.55 2.37
C ARG A 28 2.54 13.48 3.45
N GLY A 29 3.27 12.42 3.10
CA GLY A 29 3.65 11.38 4.07
C GLY A 29 4.50 11.94 5.21
N LEU A 30 5.48 12.76 4.88
CA LEU A 30 6.35 13.42 5.86
C LEU A 30 5.61 14.47 6.71
N GLU A 31 4.67 15.21 6.14
CA GLU A 31 3.81 16.13 6.89
C GLU A 31 2.92 15.38 7.89
N ALA A 32 2.31 14.29 7.46
CA ALA A 32 1.53 13.43 8.34
C ALA A 32 2.40 12.83 9.46
N ALA A 33 3.60 12.37 9.16
CA ALA A 33 4.56 11.89 10.15
C ALA A 33 4.92 12.97 11.18
N ARG A 34 5.17 14.22 10.75
CA ARG A 34 5.42 15.33 11.69
C ARG A 34 4.24 15.52 12.65
N THR A 35 3.01 15.44 12.16
CA THR A 35 1.82 15.57 12.99
C THR A 35 1.76 14.47 14.06
N VAL A 36 2.09 13.22 13.71
CA VAL A 36 2.16 12.09 14.65
C VAL A 36 3.10 12.40 15.82
N PHE A 37 4.33 12.81 15.50
CA PHE A 37 5.37 13.04 16.53
C PHE A 37 5.23 14.39 17.28
N GLN A 38 4.26 15.22 16.93
CA GLN A 38 3.84 16.36 17.74
C GLN A 38 2.93 15.97 18.91
N VAL A 39 2.24 14.82 18.81
CA VAL A 39 1.25 14.40 19.81
C VAL A 39 1.71 13.22 20.67
N GLY A 40 2.64 12.39 20.17
CA GLY A 40 3.17 11.27 20.94
C GLY A 40 4.22 10.47 20.19
N SER A 41 4.78 9.45 20.84
CA SER A 41 5.75 8.52 20.28
C SER A 41 5.10 7.13 20.14
N PRO A 42 4.72 6.69 18.96
CA PRO A 42 4.17 5.35 18.75
C PRO A 42 5.19 4.25 19.11
N VAL A 43 4.70 3.09 19.52
CA VAL A 43 5.53 1.92 19.83
C VAL A 43 5.30 0.86 18.77
N LEU A 44 6.37 0.38 18.14
CA LEU A 44 6.35 -0.75 17.20
C LEU A 44 6.45 -2.07 17.99
N VAL A 45 5.55 -3.00 17.69
CA VAL A 45 5.48 -4.33 18.29
C VAL A 45 5.44 -5.37 17.18
N THR A 46 6.24 -6.43 17.31
CA THR A 46 6.19 -7.58 16.39
C THR A 46 5.08 -8.55 16.82
N LEU A 47 4.57 -9.34 15.88
CA LEU A 47 3.52 -10.32 16.21
C LEU A 47 3.99 -11.36 17.24
N ASP A 48 5.29 -11.67 17.31
CA ASP A 48 5.85 -12.63 18.28
C ASP A 48 5.83 -12.12 19.73
N GLU A 49 5.63 -10.82 19.94
CA GLU A 49 5.52 -10.19 21.25
C GLU A 49 4.07 -10.13 21.78
N LEU A 50 3.10 -10.68 21.04
CA LEU A 50 1.67 -10.60 21.32
C LEU A 50 1.09 -12.00 21.54
N GLU A 51 -0.06 -12.07 22.24
CA GLU A 51 -0.82 -13.30 22.38
C GLU A 51 -1.63 -13.60 21.10
N GLY A 52 -1.93 -14.87 20.85
CA GLY A 52 -2.57 -15.30 19.58
C GLY A 52 -3.99 -14.77 19.39
N ASP A 53 -4.73 -14.53 20.46
CA ASP A 53 -6.10 -14.00 20.46
C ASP A 53 -6.19 -12.47 20.62
N ASP A 54 -5.06 -11.79 20.80
CA ASP A 54 -4.99 -10.33 20.70
C ASP A 54 -5.50 -9.86 19.33
N GLN A 55 -6.16 -8.72 19.31
CA GLN A 55 -6.86 -8.21 18.12
C GLN A 55 -6.17 -6.99 17.55
N VAL A 56 -6.07 -6.93 16.22
CA VAL A 56 -5.42 -5.83 15.49
C VAL A 56 -6.39 -5.24 14.45
N MET A 57 -6.47 -3.91 14.41
CA MET A 57 -7.25 -3.18 13.42
C MET A 57 -6.37 -2.75 12.24
N ILE A 58 -6.92 -2.73 11.02
CA ILE A 58 -6.28 -2.15 9.84
C ILE A 58 -6.72 -0.70 9.70
N MET A 59 -5.75 0.21 9.52
CA MET A 59 -5.98 1.60 9.14
C MET A 59 -5.63 1.79 7.68
N THR A 60 -6.52 2.39 6.89
CA THR A 60 -6.33 2.55 5.44
C THR A 60 -7.07 3.75 4.88
N GLY A 61 -6.69 4.18 3.68
CA GLY A 61 -7.52 5.03 2.82
C GLY A 61 -8.30 4.16 1.83
N VAL A 62 -9.52 4.56 1.51
CA VAL A 62 -10.36 3.92 0.48
C VAL A 62 -10.74 4.97 -0.55
N GLY A 63 -10.51 4.69 -1.82
CA GLY A 63 -10.84 5.59 -2.94
C GLY A 63 -9.76 5.66 -4.01
N ALA A 64 -9.89 6.62 -4.91
CA ALA A 64 -8.98 6.81 -6.03
C ALA A 64 -7.78 7.69 -5.64
N PRO A 65 -6.53 7.20 -5.74
CA PRO A 65 -5.32 7.97 -5.40
C PRO A 65 -5.14 9.26 -6.22
N GLY A 66 -5.62 9.26 -7.47
CA GLY A 66 -5.53 10.40 -8.39
C GLY A 66 -6.54 11.52 -8.15
N THR A 67 -7.38 11.43 -7.13
CA THR A 67 -8.35 12.49 -6.80
C THR A 67 -7.64 13.75 -6.35
N GLN A 68 -7.88 14.86 -7.06
CA GLN A 68 -7.20 16.14 -6.80
C GLN A 68 -7.60 16.79 -5.46
N GLN A 69 -8.80 16.52 -4.96
CA GLN A 69 -9.29 17.02 -3.67
C GLN A 69 -9.53 15.85 -2.73
N GLN A 70 -8.56 15.54 -1.90
CA GLN A 70 -8.74 14.55 -0.85
C GLN A 70 -9.30 15.25 0.40
N LEU A 71 -10.61 15.16 0.58
CA LEU A 71 -11.35 15.81 1.66
C LEU A 71 -11.41 14.89 2.91
N VAL A 72 -10.24 14.59 3.45
CA VAL A 72 -10.07 13.78 4.67
C VAL A 72 -9.00 14.39 5.57
N TRP A 73 -9.17 14.24 6.88
CA TRP A 73 -8.25 14.74 7.91
C TRP A 73 -7.85 13.59 8.85
N PRO A 74 -6.75 13.72 9.57
CA PRO A 74 -6.32 12.71 10.55
C PRO A 74 -7.40 12.29 11.54
N ARG A 75 -8.25 13.24 11.98
CA ARG A 75 -9.40 12.98 12.86
C ARG A 75 -10.42 11.99 12.28
N ASP A 76 -10.54 11.93 10.95
CA ASP A 76 -11.49 11.02 10.29
C ASP A 76 -11.01 9.57 10.43
N GLY A 77 -9.68 9.37 10.43
CA GLY A 77 -9.08 8.06 10.74
C GLY A 77 -9.32 7.62 12.18
N LEU A 78 -9.18 8.54 13.14
CA LEU A 78 -9.51 8.27 14.55
C LEU A 78 -10.98 7.88 14.69
N ARG A 79 -11.87 8.66 14.09
CA ARG A 79 -13.30 8.40 14.16
C ARG A 79 -13.69 7.07 13.49
N ALA A 80 -13.05 6.72 12.37
CA ALA A 80 -13.25 5.41 11.73
C ALA A 80 -12.82 4.24 12.65
N LEU A 81 -11.72 4.39 13.38
CA LEU A 81 -11.29 3.39 14.36
C LEU A 81 -12.29 3.25 15.50
N GLU A 82 -12.72 4.36 16.10
CA GLU A 82 -13.74 4.37 17.16
C GLU A 82 -15.00 3.64 16.73
N LEU A 83 -15.56 4.02 15.59
CA LEU A 83 -16.77 3.41 15.03
C LEU A 83 -16.61 1.90 14.77
N ALA A 84 -15.45 1.48 14.26
CA ALA A 84 -15.19 0.07 14.03
C ALA A 84 -15.07 -0.71 15.35
N CYS A 85 -14.42 -0.15 16.37
CA CYS A 85 -14.31 -0.75 17.69
C CYS A 85 -15.68 -0.82 18.40
N GLU A 86 -16.49 0.23 18.32
CA GLU A 86 -17.84 0.27 18.89
C GLU A 86 -18.78 -0.80 18.24
N ALA A 87 -18.61 -1.03 16.94
CA ALA A 87 -19.43 -1.98 16.19
C ALA A 87 -18.96 -3.43 16.34
N TRP A 88 -17.76 -3.65 16.88
CA TRP A 88 -17.26 -5.01 17.08
C TRP A 88 -17.84 -5.64 18.36
N GLU A 89 -18.39 -6.84 18.22
CA GLU A 89 -19.05 -7.58 19.31
C GLU A 89 -18.24 -8.82 19.74
N GLY A 90 -17.02 -8.97 19.26
CA GLY A 90 -16.17 -10.13 19.57
C GLY A 90 -15.45 -10.02 20.92
N HIS A 91 -14.54 -10.96 21.14
CA HIS A 91 -13.73 -11.06 22.34
C HIS A 91 -12.25 -10.85 22.02
N GLY A 92 -11.48 -10.47 23.00
CA GLY A 92 -10.04 -10.14 22.89
C GLY A 92 -9.78 -8.64 23.01
N ALA A 93 -8.57 -8.29 23.40
CA ALA A 93 -8.17 -6.88 23.47
C ALA A 93 -7.71 -6.38 22.11
N ILE A 94 -8.15 -5.20 21.71
CA ILE A 94 -7.55 -4.52 20.56
C ILE A 94 -6.25 -3.91 21.05
N VAL A 95 -5.11 -4.48 20.63
CA VAL A 95 -3.78 -4.12 21.14
C VAL A 95 -3.00 -3.22 20.19
N GLY A 96 -3.48 -3.01 18.97
CA GLY A 96 -2.77 -2.17 18.03
C GLY A 96 -3.42 -2.06 16.67
N THR A 97 -2.73 -1.32 15.80
CA THR A 97 -3.15 -1.11 14.42
C THR A 97 -2.03 -1.42 13.44
N MET A 98 -2.40 -1.79 12.22
CA MET A 98 -1.52 -1.95 11.07
C MET A 98 -2.10 -1.26 9.84
N THR A 99 -1.32 -1.07 8.78
CA THR A 99 -1.82 -0.55 7.51
C THR A 99 -2.25 -1.66 6.54
N ALA A 100 -3.09 -1.32 5.56
CA ALA A 100 -3.45 -2.27 4.51
C ALA A 100 -2.22 -2.63 3.64
N HIS A 101 -1.40 -1.66 3.28
CA HIS A 101 -0.16 -1.85 2.53
C HIS A 101 0.80 -0.66 2.72
N PRO A 102 2.10 -0.83 2.42
CA PRO A 102 3.04 0.28 2.44
C PRO A 102 2.72 1.37 1.43
N GLY A 103 3.09 2.57 1.77
CA GLY A 103 3.07 3.76 0.93
C GLY A 103 3.76 4.90 1.68
N ALA A 104 4.02 6.01 1.02
CA ALA A 104 4.65 7.17 1.67
C ALA A 104 3.84 7.69 2.87
N PHE A 105 2.52 7.51 2.87
CA PHE A 105 1.61 7.95 3.93
C PHE A 105 1.49 6.95 5.11
N MET A 106 2.19 5.81 5.07
CA MET A 106 2.07 4.77 6.09
C MET A 106 2.27 5.30 7.51
N ALA A 107 3.30 6.13 7.72
CA ALA A 107 3.57 6.71 9.03
C ALA A 107 2.44 7.63 9.53
N GLY A 108 1.64 8.21 8.66
CA GLY A 108 0.47 9.01 9.04
C GLY A 108 -0.63 8.21 9.75
N THR A 109 -0.72 6.91 9.47
CA THR A 109 -1.69 6.04 10.16
C THR A 109 -1.33 5.81 11.64
N TRP A 110 -0.07 6.07 12.03
CA TRP A 110 0.40 5.92 13.42
C TRP A 110 -0.13 7.00 14.37
N LEU A 111 -0.90 7.96 13.84
CA LEU A 111 -1.52 8.99 14.68
C LEU A 111 -2.39 8.40 15.79
N VAL A 112 -3.16 7.35 15.49
CA VAL A 112 -4.01 6.67 16.47
C VAL A 112 -3.17 6.06 17.60
N ASN A 113 -2.00 5.52 17.26
CA ASN A 113 -1.06 4.91 18.22
C ASN A 113 -0.31 5.97 19.06
N ALA A 114 -0.06 7.15 18.48
CA ALA A 114 0.55 8.26 19.20
C ALA A 114 -0.41 8.90 20.23
N LEU A 115 -1.71 8.87 19.93
CA LEU A 115 -2.76 9.42 20.79
C LEU A 115 -3.21 8.44 21.87
N ASP A 116 -3.19 7.14 21.58
CA ASP A 116 -3.53 6.09 22.54
C ASP A 116 -2.33 5.16 22.75
N PRO A 117 -1.60 5.29 23.88
CA PRO A 117 -0.43 4.47 24.18
C PRO A 117 -0.75 2.98 24.43
N HIS A 118 -2.02 2.60 24.55
CA HIS A 118 -2.44 1.20 24.64
C HIS A 118 -2.51 0.52 23.28
N LEU A 119 -2.48 1.30 22.18
CA LEU A 119 -2.49 0.78 20.81
C LEU A 119 -1.08 0.84 20.21
N ALA A 120 -0.48 -0.31 19.97
CA ALA A 120 0.80 -0.41 19.29
C ALA A 120 0.67 -0.27 17.76
N VAL A 121 1.74 0.19 17.11
CA VAL A 121 1.95 -0.04 15.67
C VAL A 121 2.40 -1.49 15.52
N ILE A 122 1.68 -2.28 14.77
CA ILE A 122 2.02 -3.69 14.56
C ILE A 122 2.94 -3.83 13.35
N ASP A 123 4.06 -4.56 13.53
CA ASP A 123 5.01 -4.83 12.43
C ASP A 123 4.45 -5.88 11.45
N CYS A 124 3.33 -5.53 10.85
CA CYS A 124 2.62 -6.30 9.85
C CYS A 124 1.77 -5.36 9.00
N ASN A 125 1.51 -5.74 7.76
CA ASN A 125 0.49 -5.12 6.90
C ASN A 125 -0.41 -6.21 6.32
N ALA A 126 -1.58 -5.85 5.78
CA ALA A 126 -2.41 -6.84 5.09
C ALA A 126 -1.74 -7.33 3.80
N ASN A 127 -0.95 -6.48 3.14
CA ASN A 127 -0.02 -6.86 2.08
C ASN A 127 1.24 -5.98 2.16
N GLY A 128 2.42 -6.52 1.88
CA GLY A 128 3.70 -5.82 2.02
C GLY A 128 4.13 -4.99 0.81
N ARG A 129 3.25 -4.84 -0.19
CA ARG A 129 3.42 -3.91 -1.30
C ARG A 129 2.06 -3.35 -1.73
N GLY A 130 2.07 -2.26 -2.50
CA GLY A 130 0.87 -1.73 -3.13
C GLY A 130 0.07 -2.81 -3.84
N HIS A 131 -1.25 -2.74 -3.78
CA HIS A 131 -2.12 -3.68 -4.46
C HIS A 131 -3.29 -2.95 -5.12
N PRO A 132 -3.67 -3.37 -6.36
CA PRO A 132 -4.70 -2.68 -7.12
C PRO A 132 -6.08 -2.86 -6.53
N THR A 133 -6.38 -3.99 -5.89
CA THR A 133 -7.71 -4.31 -5.37
C THR A 133 -7.70 -4.56 -3.87
N VAL A 134 -8.78 -4.21 -3.18
CA VAL A 134 -8.97 -4.56 -1.77
C VAL A 134 -8.93 -6.08 -1.57
N ALA A 135 -9.39 -6.85 -2.56
CA ALA A 135 -9.34 -8.30 -2.53
C ALA A 135 -7.91 -8.85 -2.37
N MET A 136 -6.93 -8.28 -3.09
CA MET A 136 -5.51 -8.64 -2.92
C MET A 136 -4.96 -8.31 -1.53
N GLY A 137 -5.46 -7.24 -0.90
CA GLY A 137 -5.19 -6.91 0.50
C GLY A 137 -6.09 -7.63 1.52
N GLY A 138 -6.92 -8.55 1.08
CA GLY A 138 -7.90 -9.26 1.90
C GLY A 138 -7.34 -10.43 2.72
N MET A 139 -6.03 -10.66 2.69
CA MET A 139 -5.34 -11.70 3.48
C MET A 139 -5.95 -13.10 3.34
N GLY A 140 -6.42 -13.47 2.12
CA GLY A 140 -7.06 -14.75 1.87
C GLY A 140 -8.57 -14.79 2.19
N LEU A 141 -9.18 -13.66 2.52
CA LEU A 141 -10.61 -13.58 2.83
C LEU A 141 -11.49 -13.08 1.68
N ALA A 142 -10.90 -12.73 0.53
CA ALA A 142 -11.65 -12.10 -0.58
C ALA A 142 -12.80 -12.98 -1.09
N GLY A 143 -12.58 -14.29 -1.19
CA GLY A 143 -13.59 -15.27 -1.61
C GLY A 143 -14.46 -15.83 -0.47
N ARG A 144 -14.23 -15.44 0.80
CA ARG A 144 -14.91 -15.99 1.97
C ARG A 144 -16.18 -15.19 2.28
N THR A 145 -17.33 -15.79 2.03
CA THR A 145 -18.64 -15.20 2.34
C THR A 145 -19.19 -15.60 3.71
N ASP A 146 -18.53 -16.51 4.37
CA ASP A 146 -18.84 -17.03 5.71
C ASP A 146 -18.15 -16.26 6.83
N ILE A 147 -17.16 -15.39 6.49
CA ILE A 147 -16.43 -14.56 7.45
C ILE A 147 -16.85 -13.10 7.28
N ASN A 148 -17.39 -12.53 8.34
CA ASN A 148 -17.75 -11.13 8.39
C ASN A 148 -16.68 -10.31 9.12
N VAL A 149 -16.33 -9.17 8.53
CA VAL A 149 -15.48 -8.15 9.16
C VAL A 149 -16.27 -6.87 9.39
N VAL A 150 -15.92 -6.13 10.40
CA VAL A 150 -16.40 -4.74 10.58
C VAL A 150 -15.51 -3.82 9.75
N GLN A 151 -16.12 -2.88 9.02
CA GLN A 151 -15.39 -1.79 8.37
C GLN A 151 -16.15 -0.49 8.66
N ALA A 152 -15.42 0.51 9.13
CA ALA A 152 -15.94 1.86 9.27
C ALA A 152 -15.13 2.81 8.40
N ALA A 153 -15.78 3.83 7.82
CA ALA A 153 -15.13 4.81 6.98
C ALA A 153 -15.72 6.19 7.21
N VAL A 154 -14.86 7.19 7.23
CA VAL A 154 -15.21 8.58 7.54
C VAL A 154 -14.49 9.50 6.55
N GLY A 155 -15.16 10.56 6.12
CA GLY A 155 -14.58 11.62 5.29
C GLY A 155 -15.63 12.47 4.59
N GLY A 156 -15.15 13.36 3.73
CA GLY A 156 -15.97 14.37 3.07
C GLY A 156 -16.07 15.68 3.85
N VAL A 157 -16.67 16.69 3.25
CA VAL A 157 -16.87 18.03 3.82
C VAL A 157 -18.30 18.46 3.58
N GLU A 158 -18.96 19.01 4.59
CA GLU A 158 -20.36 19.46 4.53
C GLU A 158 -20.63 20.43 3.37
N ASP A 159 -19.71 21.35 3.11
CA ASP A 159 -19.87 22.39 2.10
C ASP A 159 -19.63 21.93 0.65
N HIS A 160 -19.15 20.70 0.43
CA HIS A 160 -18.84 20.19 -0.92
C HIS A 160 -19.70 18.98 -1.31
N HIS A 161 -19.47 17.83 -0.65
CA HIS A 161 -20.15 16.58 -0.97
C HIS A 161 -20.84 15.96 0.25
N GLY A 162 -20.81 16.68 1.37
CA GLY A 162 -21.27 16.19 2.66
C GLY A 162 -20.19 15.36 3.37
N HIS A 163 -20.18 15.45 4.70
CA HIS A 163 -19.38 14.57 5.57
C HIS A 163 -20.19 13.32 5.88
N ILE A 164 -19.56 12.14 5.80
CA ILE A 164 -20.23 10.88 6.06
C ILE A 164 -19.44 10.01 7.05
N GLU A 165 -20.18 9.27 7.84
CA GLU A 165 -19.71 8.14 8.66
C GLU A 165 -20.45 6.89 8.20
N ILE A 166 -19.72 5.83 7.86
CA ILE A 166 -20.29 4.55 7.44
C ILE A 166 -19.73 3.46 8.34
N VAL A 167 -20.62 2.61 8.85
CA VAL A 167 -20.24 1.35 9.50
C VAL A 167 -20.95 0.22 8.78
N ALA A 168 -20.20 -0.77 8.33
CA ALA A 168 -20.72 -1.93 7.63
C ALA A 168 -20.10 -3.22 8.17
N ARG A 169 -20.87 -4.29 8.20
CA ARG A 169 -20.45 -5.63 8.59
C ARG A 169 -20.80 -6.63 7.50
N GLY A 170 -19.86 -7.44 7.08
CA GLY A 170 -20.07 -8.46 6.05
C GLY A 170 -18.77 -9.03 5.52
N PRO A 171 -18.83 -9.85 4.46
CA PRO A 171 -17.65 -10.33 3.77
C PRO A 171 -16.77 -9.19 3.30
N ILE A 172 -15.44 -9.33 3.48
CA ILE A 172 -14.48 -8.23 3.29
C ILE A 172 -14.56 -7.58 1.90
N GLY A 173 -14.72 -8.36 0.84
CA GLY A 173 -14.85 -7.86 -0.53
C GLY A 173 -16.11 -7.01 -0.70
N VAL A 174 -17.27 -7.54 -0.28
CA VAL A 174 -18.57 -6.85 -0.44
C VAL A 174 -18.57 -5.51 0.29
N VAL A 175 -18.13 -5.49 1.55
CA VAL A 175 -18.12 -4.25 2.33
C VAL A 175 -17.11 -3.25 1.76
N SER A 176 -15.94 -3.73 1.31
CA SER A 176 -14.94 -2.86 0.69
C SER A 176 -15.42 -2.23 -0.62
N ASP A 177 -16.19 -2.94 -1.43
CA ASP A 177 -16.80 -2.41 -2.65
C ASP A 177 -17.81 -1.30 -2.33
N ILE A 178 -18.62 -1.49 -1.29
CA ILE A 178 -19.56 -0.45 -0.81
C ILE A 178 -18.81 0.82 -0.41
N LEU A 179 -17.73 0.70 0.38
CA LEU A 179 -16.93 1.86 0.80
C LEU A 179 -16.22 2.54 -0.37
N HIS A 180 -15.75 1.76 -1.36
CA HIS A 180 -15.14 2.32 -2.57
C HIS A 180 -16.14 3.17 -3.36
N HIS A 181 -17.39 2.71 -3.53
CA HIS A 181 -18.44 3.50 -4.18
C HIS A 181 -18.81 4.73 -3.35
N ALA A 182 -18.88 4.61 -2.02
CA ALA A 182 -19.17 5.74 -1.14
C ALA A 182 -18.06 6.82 -1.21
N SER A 183 -16.80 6.42 -1.34
CA SER A 183 -15.68 7.39 -1.46
C SER A 183 -15.82 8.29 -2.68
N ALA A 184 -16.31 7.76 -3.80
CA ALA A 184 -16.56 8.55 -5.01
C ALA A 184 -17.63 9.65 -4.80
N ALA A 185 -18.60 9.41 -3.92
CA ALA A 185 -19.65 10.38 -3.61
C ALA A 185 -19.21 11.50 -2.64
N THR A 186 -18.05 11.35 -2.00
CA THR A 186 -17.58 12.23 -0.91
C THR A 186 -16.26 12.93 -1.18
N GLY A 187 -15.89 13.07 -2.46
CA GLY A 187 -14.66 13.75 -2.86
C GLY A 187 -13.49 12.81 -3.14
N GLY A 188 -13.76 11.49 -3.26
CA GLY A 188 -12.86 10.51 -3.84
C GLY A 188 -12.04 9.69 -2.85
N VAL A 189 -11.95 10.07 -1.57
CA VAL A 189 -11.22 9.32 -0.54
C VAL A 189 -11.98 9.35 0.79
N LEU A 190 -12.02 8.20 1.48
CA LEU A 190 -12.43 8.06 2.88
C LEU A 190 -11.27 7.46 3.68
N LEU A 191 -11.10 7.83 4.94
CA LEU A 191 -10.25 7.10 5.87
C LEU A 191 -11.07 5.99 6.52
N ALA A 192 -10.50 4.80 6.61
CA ALA A 192 -11.23 3.62 7.06
C ALA A 192 -10.44 2.81 8.07
N SER A 193 -11.18 2.16 8.97
CA SER A 193 -10.69 1.11 9.85
C SER A 193 -11.42 -0.19 9.55
N ARG A 194 -10.68 -1.31 9.58
CA ARG A 194 -11.17 -2.65 9.24
C ARG A 194 -10.67 -3.69 10.21
N GLY A 195 -11.50 -4.63 10.57
CA GLY A 195 -11.15 -5.74 11.44
C GLY A 195 -12.17 -5.99 12.53
N PRO A 196 -11.70 -6.34 13.76
CA PRO A 196 -10.32 -6.70 14.04
C PRO A 196 -9.93 -8.08 13.50
N PHE A 197 -8.62 -8.36 13.52
CA PHE A 197 -8.04 -9.65 13.14
C PHE A 197 -7.20 -10.21 14.28
N PRO A 198 -7.36 -11.50 14.64
CA PRO A 198 -6.51 -12.14 15.64
C PRO A 198 -5.04 -12.18 15.20
N VAL A 199 -4.12 -12.06 16.16
CA VAL A 199 -2.67 -12.12 15.90
C VAL A 199 -2.29 -13.44 15.25
N ASP A 200 -2.85 -14.59 15.65
CA ASP A 200 -2.59 -15.88 15.01
C ASP A 200 -2.98 -15.89 13.53
N PHE A 201 -4.11 -15.26 13.17
CA PHE A 201 -4.48 -15.09 11.78
C PHE A 201 -3.46 -14.23 11.01
N LEU A 202 -2.96 -13.17 11.63
CA LEU A 202 -1.97 -12.27 10.99
C LEU A 202 -0.61 -12.95 10.79
N ARG A 203 -0.18 -13.84 11.70
CA ARG A 203 1.04 -14.64 11.56
C ARG A 203 1.02 -15.50 10.30
N GLU A 204 -0.14 -16.04 9.93
CA GLU A 204 -0.30 -16.93 8.77
C GLU A 204 -0.63 -16.17 7.48
N HIS A 205 -1.38 -15.09 7.57
CA HIS A 205 -2.02 -14.45 6.42
C HIS A 205 -1.54 -13.02 6.14
N GLY A 206 -0.93 -12.36 7.11
CA GLY A 206 -0.42 -10.99 6.97
C GLY A 206 0.96 -10.93 6.33
N ALA A 207 1.36 -9.73 5.96
CA ALA A 207 2.71 -9.41 5.52
C ALA A 207 3.58 -9.05 6.75
N VAL A 208 4.04 -10.06 7.47
CA VAL A 208 4.82 -9.92 8.71
C VAL A 208 6.15 -9.22 8.44
N GLY A 209 6.51 -8.25 9.29
CA GLY A 209 7.75 -7.48 9.17
C GLY A 209 7.73 -6.38 8.11
N ALA A 210 6.55 -6.03 7.57
CA ALA A 210 6.43 -5.06 6.49
C ALA A 210 6.81 -3.63 6.91
N VAL A 211 6.49 -3.21 8.15
CA VAL A 211 6.89 -1.89 8.67
C VAL A 211 8.41 -1.81 8.81
N SER A 212 9.03 -2.81 9.43
CA SER A 212 10.48 -2.91 9.56
C SER A 212 11.20 -3.00 8.20
N ALA A 213 10.59 -3.65 7.20
CA ALA A 213 11.14 -3.69 5.84
C ALA A 213 11.15 -2.30 5.20
N CYS A 214 10.08 -1.51 5.37
CA CYS A 214 10.04 -0.13 4.90
C CYS A 214 11.07 0.75 5.59
N ILE A 215 11.20 0.63 6.92
CA ILE A 215 12.19 1.41 7.69
C ILE A 215 13.61 1.08 7.18
N ARG A 216 14.00 -0.19 7.11
CA ARG A 216 15.34 -0.60 6.63
C ARG A 216 15.65 -0.08 5.23
N LEU A 217 14.68 -0.20 4.31
CA LEU A 217 14.87 0.32 2.95
C LEU A 217 15.03 1.85 2.97
N GLY A 218 14.17 2.55 3.71
CA GLY A 218 14.22 4.00 3.81
C GLY A 218 15.50 4.51 4.47
N GLU A 219 16.04 3.82 5.47
CA GLU A 219 17.34 4.14 6.07
C GLU A 219 18.46 4.07 5.02
N ALA A 220 18.48 3.02 4.17
CA ALA A 220 19.45 2.90 3.09
C ALA A 220 19.28 4.02 2.04
N MET A 221 18.04 4.38 1.72
CA MET A 221 17.72 5.49 0.81
C MET A 221 18.17 6.85 1.38
N LEU A 222 17.94 7.08 2.67
CA LEU A 222 18.34 8.31 3.36
C LEU A 222 19.87 8.44 3.46
N GLN A 223 20.61 7.33 3.57
CA GLN A 223 22.07 7.34 3.52
C GLN A 223 22.59 7.71 2.13
N ALA A 224 21.88 7.35 1.06
CA ALA A 224 22.22 7.70 -0.31
C ALA A 224 21.68 9.10 -0.74
N GLU A 225 20.91 9.76 0.14
CA GLU A 225 20.32 11.08 -0.15
C GLU A 225 21.42 12.12 -0.40
N GLY A 226 21.35 12.82 -1.55
CA GLY A 226 22.35 13.81 -1.96
C GLY A 226 23.54 13.26 -2.73
N GLU A 227 23.70 11.94 -2.84
CA GLU A 227 24.78 11.31 -3.61
C GLU A 227 24.44 11.09 -5.10
N GLY A 228 23.21 11.44 -5.49
CA GLY A 228 22.70 11.35 -6.86
C GLY A 228 21.89 10.08 -7.15
N GLY A 229 21.25 10.08 -8.34
CA GLY A 229 20.29 9.03 -8.71
C GLY A 229 20.87 7.63 -8.71
N GLU A 230 22.10 7.44 -9.17
CA GLU A 230 22.72 6.11 -9.20
C GLU A 230 22.98 5.53 -7.79
N ALA A 231 23.35 6.37 -6.83
CA ALA A 231 23.53 5.95 -5.45
C ALA A 231 22.17 5.51 -4.84
N MET A 232 21.12 6.30 -5.06
CA MET A 232 19.78 6.00 -4.62
C MET A 232 19.25 4.70 -5.24
N ILE A 233 19.38 4.52 -6.56
CA ILE A 233 18.99 3.30 -7.28
C ILE A 233 19.77 2.09 -6.76
N GLY A 234 21.08 2.26 -6.52
CA GLY A 234 21.94 1.24 -5.93
C GLY A 234 21.45 0.82 -4.55
N ALA A 235 21.19 1.78 -3.65
CA ALA A 235 20.68 1.53 -2.31
C ALA A 235 19.36 0.73 -2.32
N ILE A 236 18.41 1.11 -3.18
CA ILE A 236 17.14 0.39 -3.33
C ILE A 236 17.38 -1.04 -3.84
N LYS A 237 18.14 -1.17 -4.93
CA LYS A 237 18.41 -2.46 -5.57
C LYS A 237 19.11 -3.44 -4.63
N ASP A 238 20.15 -2.98 -3.94
CA ASP A 238 20.96 -3.83 -3.08
C ASP A 238 20.21 -4.23 -1.80
N THR A 239 19.47 -3.30 -1.18
CA THR A 239 18.65 -3.59 0.00
C THR A 239 17.55 -4.62 -0.28
N LEU A 240 16.91 -4.54 -1.44
CA LEU A 240 15.80 -5.42 -1.80
C LEU A 240 16.26 -6.68 -2.55
N GLY A 241 17.53 -6.80 -2.95
CA GLY A 241 18.00 -7.87 -3.81
C GLY A 241 17.31 -7.84 -5.18
N GLY A 242 17.02 -6.64 -5.67
CA GLY A 242 16.35 -6.40 -6.94
C GLY A 242 17.29 -6.52 -8.14
N ARG A 243 16.70 -6.63 -9.33
CA ARG A 243 17.42 -6.57 -10.59
C ARG A 243 16.89 -5.47 -11.48
N GLU A 244 17.75 -4.82 -12.22
CA GLU A 244 17.39 -3.88 -13.25
C GLU A 244 16.84 -4.64 -14.47
N LEU A 245 15.66 -4.26 -14.93
CA LEU A 245 15.05 -4.79 -16.17
C LEU A 245 15.48 -3.99 -17.40
N GLY A 246 15.74 -2.71 -17.20
CA GLY A 246 16.21 -1.79 -18.24
C GLY A 246 16.12 -0.35 -17.77
N ARG A 247 16.76 0.52 -18.54
CA ARG A 247 16.75 1.98 -18.34
C ARG A 247 16.75 2.73 -19.67
N GLY A 248 16.18 3.89 -19.67
CA GLY A 248 16.17 4.76 -20.85
C GLY A 248 15.01 5.75 -20.82
N PRO A 249 14.84 6.50 -21.91
CA PRO A 249 13.70 7.40 -22.03
C PRO A 249 12.39 6.61 -22.16
N LEU A 250 11.38 7.14 -21.51
CA LEU A 250 10.02 6.64 -21.65
C LEU A 250 9.49 7.03 -23.04
N ARG A 251 9.25 6.03 -23.90
CA ARG A 251 8.75 6.23 -25.26
C ARG A 251 7.28 6.62 -25.26
N SER A 252 6.50 5.97 -24.41
CA SER A 252 5.07 6.25 -24.24
C SER A 252 4.62 5.98 -22.80
N ALA A 253 3.63 6.75 -22.36
CA ALA A 253 2.94 6.60 -21.09
C ALA A 253 1.42 6.64 -21.39
N ASN A 254 0.85 5.49 -21.68
CA ASN A 254 -0.55 5.35 -22.07
C ASN A 254 -1.36 4.78 -20.91
N VAL A 255 -1.43 5.54 -19.80
CA VAL A 255 -2.22 5.18 -18.63
C VAL A 255 -3.42 6.10 -18.56
N ALA A 256 -4.62 5.52 -18.45
CA ALA A 256 -5.87 6.26 -18.36
C ALA A 256 -6.84 5.62 -17.38
N VAL A 257 -7.71 6.42 -16.77
CA VAL A 257 -8.74 5.93 -15.86
C VAL A 257 -9.79 5.13 -16.64
N ARG A 258 -9.97 3.86 -16.30
CA ARG A 258 -11.00 2.96 -16.80
C ARG A 258 -11.66 2.25 -15.62
N GLU A 259 -12.98 2.37 -15.50
CA GLU A 259 -13.74 1.73 -14.41
C GLU A 259 -13.17 2.07 -13.00
N ASN A 260 -12.72 3.32 -12.80
CA ASN A 260 -12.02 3.81 -11.59
C ASN A 260 -10.63 3.17 -11.31
N TRP A 261 -9.95 2.68 -12.35
CA TRP A 261 -8.60 2.14 -12.30
C TRP A 261 -7.68 2.89 -13.24
N ASP A 262 -6.44 3.12 -12.84
CA ASP A 262 -5.38 3.58 -13.73
C ASP A 262 -4.91 2.38 -14.56
N VAL A 263 -5.33 2.29 -15.82
CA VAL A 263 -5.07 1.12 -16.69
C VAL A 263 -4.29 1.55 -17.92
N GLY A 264 -3.23 0.80 -18.24
CA GLY A 264 -2.48 1.07 -19.46
C GLY A 264 -1.10 0.45 -19.49
N THR A 265 -0.20 1.09 -20.24
CA THR A 265 1.18 0.65 -20.44
C THR A 265 2.15 1.81 -20.41
N LEU A 266 3.37 1.52 -19.93
CA LEU A 266 4.55 2.35 -20.09
C LEU A 266 5.52 1.61 -21.03
N GLU A 267 6.11 2.29 -22.02
CA GLU A 267 7.13 1.72 -22.90
C GLU A 267 8.46 2.44 -22.71
N VAL A 268 9.50 1.69 -22.39
CA VAL A 268 10.85 2.22 -22.13
C VAL A 268 11.78 1.81 -23.27
N ASP A 269 12.52 2.77 -23.81
CA ASP A 269 13.57 2.53 -24.81
C ASP A 269 14.89 2.19 -24.11
N SER A 270 15.08 0.92 -23.79
CA SER A 270 16.23 0.41 -23.04
C SER A 270 17.24 -0.34 -23.90
N GLY A 271 17.19 -0.16 -25.23
CA GLY A 271 17.93 -1.00 -26.20
C GLY A 271 17.17 -2.26 -26.61
N SER A 272 16.09 -2.60 -25.92
CA SER A 272 15.05 -3.57 -26.21
C SER A 272 13.69 -2.96 -25.90
N GLN A 273 12.61 -3.56 -26.38
CA GLN A 273 11.27 -3.09 -26.09
C GLN A 273 10.87 -3.56 -24.69
N LEU A 274 10.99 -2.68 -23.69
CA LEU A 274 10.50 -2.95 -22.33
C LEU A 274 9.12 -2.33 -22.17
N VAL A 275 8.12 -3.17 -21.92
CA VAL A 275 6.72 -2.77 -21.71
C VAL A 275 6.31 -3.11 -20.29
N ILE A 276 5.75 -2.14 -19.57
CA ILE A 276 5.21 -2.31 -18.21
C ILE A 276 3.70 -2.17 -18.28
N HIS A 277 2.97 -3.16 -17.80
CA HIS A 277 1.51 -3.17 -17.73
C HIS A 277 1.05 -2.63 -16.38
N VAL A 278 0.12 -1.68 -16.42
CA VAL A 278 -0.36 -0.93 -15.25
C VAL A 278 -1.85 -1.17 -15.02
N CYS A 279 -2.21 -1.55 -13.80
CA CYS A 279 -3.57 -1.52 -13.28
C CYS A 279 -3.50 -1.03 -11.83
N ASN A 280 -3.59 0.27 -11.61
CA ASN A 280 -3.18 1.04 -10.42
C ASN A 280 -1.72 0.80 -10.03
N GLU A 281 -1.31 -0.47 -10.00
CA GLU A 281 0.04 -0.93 -9.71
C GLU A 281 0.73 -1.44 -10.99
N TYR A 282 2.04 -1.59 -10.93
CA TYR A 282 2.79 -2.28 -11.99
C TYR A 282 2.53 -3.78 -11.89
N MET A 283 1.74 -4.31 -12.83
CA MET A 283 1.25 -5.69 -12.80
C MET A 283 2.16 -6.67 -13.54
N ALA A 284 2.84 -6.20 -14.57
CA ALA A 284 3.72 -7.05 -15.35
C ALA A 284 4.76 -6.23 -16.12
N ALA A 285 5.89 -6.85 -16.43
CA ALA A 285 6.90 -6.31 -17.33
C ALA A 285 7.30 -7.36 -18.36
N ASP A 286 7.32 -6.93 -19.63
CA ASP A 286 7.72 -7.75 -20.78
C ASP A 286 8.92 -7.11 -21.48
N ILE A 287 9.92 -7.93 -21.85
CA ILE A 287 11.04 -7.52 -22.70
C ILE A 287 10.93 -8.28 -24.02
N ASP A 288 10.83 -7.56 -25.14
CA ASP A 288 10.67 -8.12 -26.48
C ASP A 288 9.54 -9.16 -26.54
N GLY A 289 8.41 -8.84 -25.89
CA GLY A 289 7.21 -9.68 -25.81
C GLY A 289 7.32 -10.89 -24.87
N LYS A 290 8.41 -11.02 -24.10
CA LYS A 290 8.56 -12.09 -23.11
C LYS A 290 8.38 -11.57 -21.71
N ARG A 291 7.50 -12.20 -20.92
CA ARG A 291 7.26 -11.90 -19.52
C ARG A 291 8.55 -12.08 -18.70
N VAL A 292 8.96 -11.03 -17.99
CA VAL A 292 10.17 -11.02 -17.14
C VAL A 292 9.88 -10.74 -15.67
N ALA A 293 8.75 -10.12 -15.36
CA ALA A 293 8.27 -9.94 -14.00
C ALA A 293 6.73 -9.87 -13.99
N THR A 294 6.11 -10.38 -12.95
CA THR A 294 4.64 -10.35 -12.77
C THR A 294 4.31 -10.14 -11.30
N TYR A 295 3.34 -9.28 -11.02
CA TYR A 295 2.76 -9.12 -9.69
C TYR A 295 2.51 -10.53 -9.08
N PRO A 296 2.88 -10.81 -7.81
CA PRO A 296 3.26 -9.85 -6.78
C PRO A 296 4.76 -9.54 -6.69
N ASP A 297 5.61 -9.90 -7.67
CA ASP A 297 6.95 -9.32 -7.74
C ASP A 297 6.84 -7.80 -7.68
N LEU A 298 7.72 -7.12 -6.91
CA LEU A 298 7.70 -5.67 -6.88
C LEU A 298 8.37 -5.14 -8.14
N ILE A 299 7.58 -4.56 -9.02
CA ILE A 299 8.06 -3.76 -10.15
C ILE A 299 7.98 -2.31 -9.74
N VAL A 300 9.05 -1.55 -9.92
CA VAL A 300 9.09 -0.12 -9.61
C VAL A 300 9.87 0.64 -10.68
N THR A 301 9.39 1.83 -11.01
CA THR A 301 10.09 2.76 -11.90
C THR A 301 10.68 3.90 -11.08
N LEU A 302 11.96 4.18 -11.28
CA LEU A 302 12.72 5.21 -10.60
C LEU A 302 13.14 6.26 -11.62
N ALA A 303 13.08 7.54 -11.28
CA ALA A 303 13.67 8.58 -12.11
C ALA A 303 15.20 8.41 -12.15
N GLU A 304 15.82 8.47 -13.31
CA GLU A 304 17.26 8.29 -13.44
C GLU A 304 18.04 9.45 -12.79
N SER A 305 17.41 10.63 -12.69
CA SER A 305 18.02 11.84 -12.15
C SER A 305 18.29 11.79 -10.65
N ASP A 306 17.36 11.25 -9.87
CA ASP A 306 17.39 11.28 -8.40
C ASP A 306 17.12 9.92 -7.75
N GLY A 307 16.77 8.90 -8.56
CA GLY A 307 16.46 7.56 -8.09
C GLY A 307 15.10 7.43 -7.39
N MET A 308 14.26 8.46 -7.41
CA MET A 308 13.00 8.46 -6.69
C MET A 308 11.88 7.79 -7.49
N PRO A 309 11.02 6.98 -6.83
CA PRO A 309 9.86 6.40 -7.48
C PRO A 309 8.75 7.43 -7.69
N THR A 310 8.05 7.31 -8.82
CA THR A 310 6.88 8.12 -9.17
C THR A 310 5.74 7.21 -9.60
N PRO A 311 4.48 7.50 -9.24
CA PRO A 311 3.33 6.72 -9.68
C PRO A 311 3.25 6.63 -11.21
N ALA A 312 2.76 5.50 -11.73
CA ALA A 312 2.63 5.26 -13.17
C ALA A 312 1.80 6.34 -13.88
N ALA A 313 0.72 6.81 -13.23
CA ALA A 313 -0.17 7.85 -13.77
C ALA A 313 0.49 9.24 -13.91
N HIS A 314 1.63 9.45 -13.25
CA HIS A 314 2.37 10.73 -13.30
C HIS A 314 3.62 10.66 -14.19
N ARG A 315 3.85 9.55 -14.88
CA ARG A 315 4.98 9.39 -15.81
C ARG A 315 4.67 10.06 -17.14
N GLU A 316 5.66 10.74 -17.70
CA GLU A 316 5.53 11.45 -18.95
C GLU A 316 6.52 10.93 -20.01
N PRO A 317 6.11 10.90 -21.31
CA PRO A 317 7.03 10.57 -22.39
C PRO A 317 8.27 11.47 -22.40
N GLY A 318 9.44 10.88 -22.62
CA GLY A 318 10.72 11.57 -22.59
C GLY A 318 11.47 11.54 -21.25
N GLU A 319 10.78 11.25 -20.13
CA GLU A 319 11.45 11.00 -18.85
C GLU A 319 12.43 9.84 -18.97
N ARG A 320 13.60 9.99 -18.38
CA ARG A 320 14.56 8.89 -18.25
C ARG A 320 14.32 8.15 -16.95
N ILE A 321 14.03 6.86 -17.07
CA ILE A 321 13.70 6.01 -15.94
C ILE A 321 14.54 4.74 -15.90
N VAL A 322 14.67 4.19 -14.70
CA VAL A 322 15.20 2.86 -14.43
C VAL A 322 14.05 1.99 -13.94
N VAL A 323 13.93 0.80 -14.49
CA VAL A 323 12.91 -0.18 -14.09
C VAL A 323 13.56 -1.29 -13.30
N LEU A 324 13.17 -1.46 -12.06
CA LEU A 324 13.63 -2.54 -11.19
C LEU A 324 12.53 -3.58 -10.99
N ALA A 325 12.92 -4.83 -10.84
CA ALA A 325 12.07 -5.91 -10.36
C ALA A 325 12.71 -6.59 -9.15
N VAL A 326 11.92 -6.78 -8.10
CA VAL A 326 12.29 -7.52 -6.89
C VAL A 326 11.44 -8.78 -6.84
N PRO A 327 12.05 -9.97 -6.75
CA PRO A 327 11.29 -11.21 -6.64
C PRO A 327 10.40 -11.23 -5.41
N ARG A 328 9.22 -11.83 -5.53
CA ARG A 328 8.20 -11.91 -4.48
C ARG A 328 8.67 -12.58 -3.18
N ASP A 329 9.64 -13.48 -3.26
CA ASP A 329 10.24 -14.14 -2.10
C ASP A 329 11.22 -13.27 -1.30
N LYS A 330 11.54 -12.07 -1.79
CA LYS A 330 12.40 -11.09 -1.14
C LYS A 330 11.64 -10.01 -0.36
N ILE A 331 10.31 -9.99 -0.46
CA ILE A 331 9.47 -8.98 0.17
C ILE A 331 8.40 -9.65 1.02
N PRO A 332 7.95 -9.03 2.13
CA PRO A 332 6.83 -9.56 2.88
C PRO A 332 5.56 -9.48 2.04
N LEU A 333 4.77 -10.53 2.00
CA LEU A 333 3.51 -10.58 1.25
C LEU A 333 2.41 -11.22 2.07
N GLY A 334 1.22 -10.62 2.04
CA GLY A 334 0.02 -11.21 2.61
C GLY A 334 -0.54 -12.34 1.73
N ALA A 335 -1.38 -13.19 2.32
CA ALA A 335 -1.95 -14.36 1.64
C ALA A 335 -2.87 -14.00 0.46
N GLY A 336 -3.51 -12.83 0.49
CA GLY A 336 -4.49 -12.43 -0.54
C GLY A 336 -3.93 -12.41 -1.96
N VAL A 337 -2.64 -12.10 -2.15
CA VAL A 337 -2.02 -12.09 -3.50
C VAL A 337 -1.75 -13.49 -4.05
N ARG A 338 -1.98 -14.55 -3.26
CA ARG A 338 -1.81 -15.95 -3.69
C ARG A 338 -3.10 -16.55 -4.25
N GLU A 339 -4.23 -15.87 -4.12
CA GLU A 339 -5.52 -16.34 -4.62
C GLU A 339 -5.68 -15.99 -6.12
N ALA A 340 -5.87 -16.99 -6.98
CA ALA A 340 -6.07 -16.76 -8.41
C ALA A 340 -7.27 -15.86 -8.72
N ALA A 341 -8.33 -15.95 -7.91
CA ALA A 341 -9.57 -15.20 -8.13
C ALA A 341 -9.37 -13.67 -8.05
N VAL A 342 -8.39 -13.18 -7.29
CA VAL A 342 -8.17 -11.73 -7.12
C VAL A 342 -7.54 -11.07 -8.35
N TYR A 343 -7.00 -11.86 -9.29
CA TYR A 343 -6.38 -11.36 -10.53
C TYR A 343 -7.39 -11.17 -11.67
N ARG A 344 -8.64 -11.65 -11.53
CA ARG A 344 -9.65 -11.63 -12.60
C ARG A 344 -9.87 -10.24 -13.20
N ASP A 345 -10.05 -9.22 -12.38
CA ASP A 345 -10.29 -7.87 -12.86
C ASP A 345 -9.04 -7.24 -13.48
N PRO A 346 -7.83 -7.31 -12.87
CA PRO A 346 -6.61 -6.89 -13.55
C PRO A 346 -6.36 -7.59 -14.90
N GLU A 347 -6.56 -8.91 -15.00
CA GLU A 347 -6.42 -9.65 -16.27
C GLU A 347 -7.43 -9.18 -17.31
N ARG A 348 -8.70 -8.99 -16.92
CA ARG A 348 -9.75 -8.48 -17.81
C ARG A 348 -9.45 -7.07 -18.32
N LEU A 349 -9.01 -6.18 -17.43
CA LEU A 349 -8.71 -4.78 -17.77
C LEU A 349 -7.48 -4.65 -18.66
N LEU A 350 -6.45 -5.45 -18.40
CA LEU A 350 -5.18 -5.41 -19.14
C LEU A 350 -5.19 -6.27 -20.40
N GLY A 351 -6.06 -7.26 -20.48
CA GLY A 351 -6.09 -8.23 -21.58
C GLY A 351 -4.86 -9.14 -21.63
N ILE A 352 -4.23 -9.41 -20.49
CA ILE A 352 -3.04 -10.28 -20.36
C ILE A 352 -3.23 -11.32 -19.26
N GLU A 353 -2.50 -12.43 -19.34
CA GLU A 353 -2.45 -13.41 -18.27
C GLU A 353 -1.50 -12.96 -17.15
N LEU A 354 -1.97 -13.03 -15.92
CA LEU A 354 -1.19 -12.76 -14.70
C LEU A 354 -1.07 -14.01 -13.82
N VAL A 355 -2.17 -14.73 -13.59
CA VAL A 355 -2.22 -15.92 -12.71
C VAL A 355 -1.16 -16.94 -13.10
N ALA A 356 -1.01 -17.25 -14.39
CA ALA A 356 -0.02 -18.21 -14.88
C ALA A 356 1.43 -17.88 -14.46
N HIS A 357 1.72 -16.61 -14.14
CA HIS A 357 3.05 -16.12 -13.78
C HIS A 357 3.14 -15.66 -12.31
N ALA A 358 2.01 -15.42 -11.66
CA ALA A 358 1.94 -14.90 -10.29
C ALA A 358 2.29 -15.94 -9.21
N GLY A 359 2.25 -17.24 -9.55
CA GLY A 359 2.33 -18.32 -8.56
C GLY A 359 1.10 -18.37 -7.66
N ALA A 360 -0.04 -17.87 -8.15
CA ALA A 360 -1.33 -17.91 -7.48
C ALA A 360 -2.08 -19.21 -7.82
N SER A 361 -2.92 -19.68 -6.90
CA SER A 361 -3.67 -20.94 -7.03
C SER A 361 -5.13 -20.80 -6.59
#